data_0114f87d38da57f8190da478bd2f8b73
#
_entry.id   0114f87d38da57f8190da478bd2f8b73
#
_cell.length_a   1.000
_cell.length_b   1.000
_cell.length_c   1.000
_cell.angle_alpha   90.00
_cell.angle_beta   90.00
_cell.angle_gamma   90.00
#
_symmetry.space_group_name_H-M   'P 1'
#
loop_
_entity.id
_entity.type
_entity.pdbx_description
1 polymer ?
#
loop_
_entity_poly.entity_id
_entity_poly.type
_entity_poly.pdbx_seq_one_letter_code
_entity_poly.pdbx_strand_id
1 'polypeptide(L)'
;MILSLFTLIIVSPNLIISAMIDTSKSCVSLCIDLLAIYAVWLAILEIVDKCGLGEKLANVLYKPIKKIFKLTDKNQIKYVAMNLSCNLLGLGNASTPSGIEAIRLMDKDLPKTRFAMLMLLVINAMGLQLFPTTIIGLRANLQSSNPSDI
;
A
#
# COMPACT_ATOMS: atom_id res chain seq x y z
N MET A 1 17.37 -15.21 -17.77
CA MET A 1 15.94 -15.45 -17.99
C MET A 1 15.57 -15.58 -19.48
N ILE A 2 15.76 -14.57 -20.33
CA ILE A 2 15.33 -14.62 -21.76
C ILE A 2 16.04 -15.76 -22.49
N LEU A 3 17.37 -15.90 -22.33
CA LEU A 3 18.16 -16.96 -22.97
C LEU A 3 17.74 -18.36 -22.53
N SER A 4 17.43 -18.55 -21.22
CA SER A 4 16.96 -19.83 -20.69
C SER A 4 15.55 -20.19 -21.21
N LEU A 5 14.71 -19.20 -21.43
CA LEU A 5 13.39 -19.38 -22.03
C LEU A 5 13.53 -19.86 -23.51
N PHE A 6 14.41 -19.22 -24.27
CA PHE A 6 14.67 -19.61 -25.67
C PHE A 6 15.25 -21.04 -25.78
N THR A 7 16.21 -21.40 -24.92
CA THR A 7 16.76 -22.75 -24.93
C THR A 7 15.72 -23.80 -24.52
N LEU A 8 14.84 -23.50 -23.57
CA LEU A 8 13.77 -24.41 -23.19
C LEU A 8 12.72 -24.61 -24.30
N ILE A 9 12.39 -23.56 -25.05
CA ILE A 9 11.47 -23.61 -26.21
C ILE A 9 11.99 -24.56 -27.27
N ILE A 10 13.29 -24.55 -27.53
CA ILE A 10 13.91 -25.38 -28.58
C ILE A 10 14.10 -26.82 -28.13
N VAL A 11 14.50 -27.03 -26.85
CA VAL A 11 14.91 -28.35 -26.35
C VAL A 11 13.71 -29.17 -25.86
N SER A 12 12.67 -28.53 -25.28
CA SER A 12 11.55 -29.27 -24.66
C SER A 12 10.23 -28.46 -24.69
N PRO A 13 9.59 -28.31 -25.86
CA PRO A 13 8.35 -27.51 -26.00
C PRO A 13 7.19 -28.00 -25.12
N ASN A 14 7.10 -29.32 -24.88
CA ASN A 14 6.02 -29.89 -24.05
C ASN A 14 6.18 -29.51 -22.56
N LEU A 15 7.40 -29.36 -22.06
CA LEU A 15 7.64 -28.89 -20.69
C LEU A 15 7.24 -27.45 -20.48
N ILE A 16 7.31 -26.62 -21.52
CA ILE A 16 6.90 -25.23 -21.44
C ILE A 16 5.39 -25.11 -21.30
N ILE A 17 4.64 -25.85 -22.09
CA ILE A 17 3.17 -25.83 -22.06
C ILE A 17 2.67 -26.26 -20.69
N SER A 18 3.21 -27.36 -20.14
CA SER A 18 2.83 -27.82 -18.79
C SER A 18 3.23 -26.79 -17.72
N ALA A 19 4.45 -26.22 -17.77
CA ALA A 19 4.90 -25.20 -16.84
C ALA A 19 4.05 -23.91 -16.92
N MET A 20 3.65 -23.50 -18.12
CA MET A 20 2.74 -22.35 -18.30
C MET A 20 1.36 -22.61 -17.68
N ILE A 21 0.79 -23.81 -17.88
CA ILE A 21 -0.50 -24.18 -17.28
C ILE A 21 -0.40 -24.22 -15.76
N ASP A 22 0.65 -24.83 -15.21
CA ASP A 22 0.83 -24.93 -13.76
C ASP A 22 1.12 -23.55 -13.12
N THR A 23 1.89 -22.71 -13.80
CA THR A 23 2.09 -21.32 -13.37
C THR A 23 0.79 -20.54 -13.40
N SER A 24 -0.02 -20.70 -14.45
CA SER A 24 -1.33 -20.02 -14.55
C SER A 24 -2.28 -20.47 -13.43
N LYS A 25 -2.34 -21.76 -13.11
CA LYS A 25 -3.12 -22.26 -11.97
C LYS A 25 -2.64 -21.67 -10.65
N SER A 26 -1.32 -21.64 -10.45
CA SER A 26 -0.71 -21.05 -9.24
C SER A 26 -1.01 -19.57 -9.11
N CYS A 27 -0.97 -18.82 -10.23
CA CYS A 27 -1.36 -17.40 -10.25
C CYS A 27 -2.82 -17.19 -9.85
N VAL A 28 -3.74 -18.00 -10.39
CA VAL A 28 -5.17 -17.91 -10.05
C VAL A 28 -5.40 -18.24 -8.57
N SER A 29 -4.78 -19.30 -8.07
CA SER A 29 -4.84 -19.65 -6.64
C SER A 29 -4.35 -18.50 -5.77
N LEU A 30 -3.18 -17.92 -6.09
CA LEU A 30 -2.63 -16.80 -5.36
C LEU A 30 -3.56 -15.58 -5.39
N CYS A 31 -4.20 -15.28 -6.52
CA CYS A 31 -5.17 -14.19 -6.60
C CYS A 31 -6.39 -14.41 -5.68
N ILE A 32 -6.90 -15.65 -5.61
CA ILE A 32 -8.02 -16.00 -4.73
C ILE A 32 -7.59 -15.85 -3.27
N ASP A 33 -6.42 -16.36 -2.91
CA ASP A 33 -5.88 -16.28 -1.56
C ASP A 33 -5.66 -14.82 -1.12
N LEU A 34 -5.09 -14.01 -1.99
CA LEU A 34 -4.93 -12.57 -1.74
C LEU A 34 -6.27 -11.87 -1.57
N LEU A 35 -7.26 -12.21 -2.42
CA LEU A 35 -8.60 -11.62 -2.34
C LEU A 35 -9.27 -11.95 -1.00
N ALA A 36 -9.15 -13.18 -0.53
CA ALA A 36 -9.67 -13.60 0.78
C ALA A 36 -8.99 -12.85 1.93
N ILE A 37 -7.65 -12.76 1.90
CA ILE A 37 -6.88 -12.00 2.90
C ILE A 37 -7.30 -10.53 2.91
N TYR A 38 -7.36 -9.89 1.74
CA TYR A 38 -7.76 -8.49 1.63
C TYR A 38 -9.19 -8.26 2.08
N ALA A 39 -10.13 -9.16 1.79
CA ALA A 39 -11.53 -9.03 2.24
C ALA A 39 -11.62 -8.95 3.77
N VAL A 40 -10.92 -9.84 4.49
CA VAL A 40 -10.89 -9.84 5.95
C VAL A 40 -10.25 -8.56 6.49
N TRP A 41 -9.07 -8.18 5.96
CA TRP A 41 -8.38 -6.98 6.42
C TRP A 41 -9.15 -5.70 6.12
N LEU A 42 -9.75 -5.58 4.93
CA LEU A 42 -10.57 -4.41 4.59
C LEU A 42 -11.78 -4.28 5.52
N ALA A 43 -12.40 -5.39 5.92
CA ALA A 43 -13.50 -5.36 6.89
C ALA A 43 -13.02 -4.85 8.27
N ILE A 44 -11.88 -5.33 8.76
CA ILE A 44 -11.28 -4.86 10.01
C ILE A 44 -10.94 -3.37 9.93
N LEU A 45 -10.33 -2.96 8.83
CA LEU A 45 -9.90 -1.59 8.61
C LEU A 45 -11.08 -0.62 8.47
N GLU A 46 -12.18 -1.06 7.86
CA GLU A 46 -13.43 -0.29 7.80
C GLU A 46 -13.99 -0.04 9.22
N ILE A 47 -13.91 -1.03 10.11
CA ILE A 47 -14.29 -0.88 11.52
C ILE A 47 -13.38 0.14 12.21
N VAL A 48 -12.07 0.05 11.99
CA VAL A 48 -11.07 0.97 12.57
C VAL A 48 -11.32 2.41 12.10
N ASP A 49 -11.65 2.60 10.83
CA ASP A 49 -11.97 3.92 10.26
C ASP A 49 -13.27 4.48 10.86
N LYS A 50 -14.32 3.67 10.95
CA LYS A 50 -15.62 4.05 11.60
C LYS A 50 -15.48 4.37 13.08
N CYS A 51 -14.50 3.78 13.76
CA CYS A 51 -14.15 4.13 15.15
C CYS A 51 -13.43 5.48 15.28
N GLY A 52 -13.17 6.18 14.18
CA GLY A 52 -12.48 7.47 14.15
C GLY A 52 -11.00 7.41 14.54
N LEU A 53 -10.39 6.24 14.52
CA LEU A 53 -8.97 6.08 14.84
C LEU A 53 -8.08 6.80 13.82
N GLY A 54 -8.45 6.77 12.54
CA GLY A 54 -7.76 7.50 11.48
C GLY A 54 -7.75 9.01 11.73
N GLU A 55 -8.88 9.59 12.13
CA GLU A 55 -8.98 11.01 12.47
C GLU A 55 -8.20 11.37 13.74
N LYS A 56 -8.25 10.53 14.77
CA LYS A 56 -7.44 10.74 15.99
C LYS A 56 -5.94 10.73 15.68
N LEU A 57 -5.50 9.78 14.89
CA LEU A 57 -4.10 9.69 14.48
C LEU A 57 -3.70 10.88 13.58
N ALA A 58 -4.58 11.31 12.67
CA ALA A 58 -4.36 12.48 11.85
C ALA A 58 -4.21 13.76 12.69
N ASN A 59 -4.99 13.90 13.77
CA ASN A 59 -4.87 15.01 14.69
C ASN A 59 -3.52 15.00 15.46
N VAL A 60 -3.05 13.83 15.86
CA VAL A 60 -1.72 13.68 16.48
C VAL A 60 -0.61 14.04 15.50
N LEU A 61 -0.71 13.58 14.26
CA LEU A 61 0.26 13.83 13.19
C LEU A 61 0.22 15.26 12.64
N TYR A 62 -0.84 16.02 12.90
CA TYR A 62 -1.03 17.37 12.36
C TYR A 62 0.16 18.30 12.62
N LYS A 63 0.62 18.37 13.88
CA LYS A 63 1.74 19.23 14.30
C LYS A 63 3.07 18.85 13.65
N PRO A 64 3.52 17.58 13.69
CA PRO A 64 4.76 17.19 13.02
C PRO A 64 4.69 17.36 11.50
N ILE A 65 3.55 17.04 10.87
CA ILE A 65 3.39 17.22 9.42
C ILE A 65 3.50 18.66 9.01
N LYS A 66 2.84 19.58 9.72
CA LYS A 66 2.96 21.02 9.47
C LYS A 66 4.42 21.47 9.45
N LYS A 67 5.23 20.98 10.40
CA LYS A 67 6.65 21.36 10.53
C LYS A 67 7.53 20.70 9.45
N ILE A 68 7.34 19.41 9.21
CA ILE A 68 8.18 18.62 8.29
C ILE A 68 7.90 18.97 6.84
N PHE A 69 6.62 19.07 6.46
CA PHE A 69 6.18 19.39 5.09
C PHE A 69 6.19 20.89 4.80
N LYS A 70 6.42 21.73 5.82
CA LYS A 70 6.40 23.20 5.71
C LYS A 70 5.11 23.76 5.11
N LEU A 71 4.00 23.09 5.38
CA LEU A 71 2.67 23.50 4.92
C LEU A 71 2.06 24.51 5.87
N THR A 72 1.30 25.46 5.31
CA THR A 72 0.61 26.52 6.06
C THR A 72 -0.90 26.37 6.00
N ASP A 73 -1.43 25.84 4.93
CA ASP A 73 -2.86 25.63 4.74
C ASP A 73 -3.35 24.44 5.58
N LYS A 74 -4.45 24.66 6.32
CA LYS A 74 -5.03 23.66 7.22
C LYS A 74 -5.59 22.44 6.48
N ASN A 75 -6.16 22.64 5.31
CA ASN A 75 -6.75 21.57 4.52
C ASN A 75 -5.66 20.68 3.90
N GLN A 76 -4.59 21.29 3.38
CA GLN A 76 -3.44 20.55 2.87
C GLN A 76 -2.84 19.66 3.97
N ILE A 77 -2.61 20.22 5.18
CA ILE A 77 -2.07 19.47 6.32
C ILE A 77 -3.02 18.35 6.73
N LYS A 78 -4.34 18.62 6.77
CA LYS A 78 -5.35 17.62 7.12
C LYS A 78 -5.31 16.40 6.19
N TYR A 79 -5.34 16.62 4.87
CA TYR A 79 -5.34 15.51 3.92
C TYR A 79 -4.01 14.75 3.87
N VAL A 80 -2.88 15.44 4.04
CA VAL A 80 -1.57 14.78 4.20
C VAL A 80 -1.57 13.93 5.47
N ALA A 81 -2.09 14.44 6.58
CA ALA A 81 -2.17 13.70 7.84
C ALA A 81 -3.08 12.47 7.72
N MET A 82 -4.22 12.59 7.07
CA MET A 82 -5.11 11.46 6.81
C MET A 82 -4.43 10.40 5.94
N ASN A 83 -3.78 10.81 4.84
CA ASN A 83 -3.06 9.88 3.97
C ASN A 83 -1.98 9.11 4.73
N LEU A 84 -1.12 9.82 5.48
CA LEU A 84 -0.05 9.17 6.25
C LEU A 84 -0.60 8.29 7.38
N SER A 85 -1.68 8.70 8.03
CA SER A 85 -2.33 7.90 9.07
C SER A 85 -2.87 6.59 8.52
N CYS A 86 -3.55 6.65 7.38
CA CYS A 86 -4.04 5.46 6.69
C CYS A 86 -2.90 4.54 6.27
N ASN A 87 -1.82 5.08 5.72
CA ASN A 87 -0.64 4.29 5.36
C ASN A 87 0.00 3.61 6.58
N LEU A 88 0.18 4.34 7.68
CA LEU A 88 0.73 3.79 8.92
C LEU A 88 -0.13 2.64 9.47
N LEU A 89 -1.44 2.74 9.33
CA LEU A 89 -2.38 1.69 9.75
C LEU A 89 -2.48 0.53 8.74
N GLY A 90 -1.79 0.61 7.59
CA GLY A 90 -1.86 -0.41 6.55
C GLY A 90 -3.12 -0.31 5.65
N LEU A 91 -3.81 0.83 5.71
CA LEU A 91 -5.04 1.14 4.95
C LEU A 91 -4.70 1.72 3.55
N GLY A 92 -3.89 1.04 2.75
CA GLY A 92 -3.42 1.56 1.46
C GLY A 92 -4.55 2.07 0.55
N ASN A 93 -5.67 1.36 0.48
CA ASN A 93 -6.81 1.75 -0.35
C ASN A 93 -7.50 3.02 0.17
N ALA A 94 -7.63 3.19 1.50
CA ALA A 94 -8.22 4.38 2.10
C ALA A 94 -7.27 5.60 2.07
N SER A 95 -5.97 5.37 1.97
CA SER A 95 -4.98 6.45 1.85
C SER A 95 -5.01 7.14 0.49
N THR A 96 -5.37 6.42 -0.58
CA THR A 96 -5.33 6.93 -1.95
C THR A 96 -6.21 8.16 -2.19
N PRO A 97 -7.52 8.18 -1.81
CA PRO A 97 -8.37 9.37 -2.00
C PRO A 97 -7.83 10.59 -1.26
N SER A 98 -7.36 10.42 -0.02
CA SER A 98 -6.80 11.51 0.77
C SER A 98 -5.47 12.02 0.21
N GLY A 99 -4.64 11.13 -0.36
CA GLY A 99 -3.40 11.49 -1.06
C GLY A 99 -3.66 12.31 -2.32
N ILE A 100 -4.63 11.90 -3.14
CA ILE A 100 -5.03 12.62 -4.36
C ILE A 100 -5.54 14.03 -4.00
N GLU A 101 -6.40 14.15 -2.99
CA GLU A 101 -6.92 15.45 -2.58
C GLU A 101 -5.83 16.35 -1.98
N ALA A 102 -4.90 15.78 -1.22
CA ALA A 102 -3.73 16.52 -0.73
C ALA A 102 -2.92 17.12 -1.88
N ILE A 103 -2.59 16.32 -2.91
CA ILE A 103 -1.85 16.78 -4.08
C ILE A 103 -2.63 17.84 -4.84
N ARG A 104 -3.94 17.63 -5.04
CA ARG A 104 -4.82 18.58 -5.73
C ARG A 104 -4.87 19.96 -5.06
N LEU A 105 -4.90 19.96 -3.72
CA LEU A 105 -4.87 21.21 -2.96
C LEU A 105 -3.50 21.88 -2.99
N MET A 106 -2.43 21.09 -2.95
CA MET A 106 -1.06 21.61 -3.02
C MET A 106 -0.72 22.14 -4.41
N ASP A 107 -1.26 21.56 -5.48
CA ASP A 107 -1.03 22.00 -6.86
C ASP A 107 -1.49 23.44 -7.10
N LYS A 108 -2.54 23.87 -6.41
CA LYS A 108 -3.04 25.25 -6.50
C LYS A 108 -2.08 26.30 -5.96
N ASP A 109 -1.16 25.91 -5.10
CA ASP A 109 -0.21 26.78 -4.42
C ASP A 109 1.23 26.63 -4.91
N LEU A 110 1.45 26.06 -6.09
CA LEU A 110 2.78 25.94 -6.69
C LEU A 110 3.38 27.35 -6.94
N PRO A 111 4.70 27.52 -6.74
CA PRO A 111 5.74 26.50 -6.42
C PRO A 111 5.98 26.24 -4.93
N LYS A 112 5.27 26.91 -4.01
CA LYS A 112 5.51 26.84 -2.55
C LYS A 112 5.38 25.44 -1.97
N THR A 113 4.46 24.64 -2.53
CA THR A 113 4.12 23.29 -2.05
C THR A 113 4.87 22.17 -2.77
N ARG A 114 5.72 22.49 -3.75
CA ARG A 114 6.44 21.48 -4.54
C ARG A 114 7.24 20.51 -3.69
N PHE A 115 7.92 21.01 -2.66
CA PHE A 115 8.65 20.16 -1.73
C PHE A 115 7.73 19.18 -0.99
N ALA A 116 6.58 19.67 -0.51
CA ALA A 116 5.61 18.84 0.20
C ALA A 116 5.01 17.76 -0.69
N MET A 117 4.69 18.08 -1.95
CA MET A 117 4.20 17.10 -2.92
C MET A 117 5.21 15.99 -3.18
N LEU A 118 6.46 16.34 -3.46
CA LEU A 118 7.52 15.36 -3.68
C LEU A 118 7.75 14.49 -2.45
N MET A 119 7.76 15.10 -1.27
CA MET A 119 7.92 14.38 -0.01
C MET A 119 6.76 13.40 0.24
N LEU A 120 5.52 13.81 -0.04
CA LEU A 120 4.35 12.94 0.07
C LEU A 120 4.45 11.74 -0.88
N LEU A 121 4.86 11.96 -2.13
CA LEU A 121 5.07 10.90 -3.11
C LEU A 121 6.15 9.91 -2.66
N VAL A 122 7.29 10.41 -2.16
CA VAL A 122 8.39 9.56 -1.68
C VAL A 122 7.94 8.71 -0.49
N ILE A 123 7.28 9.31 0.50
CA ILE A 123 6.81 8.58 1.69
C ILE A 123 5.78 7.51 1.32
N ASN A 124 4.85 7.81 0.41
CA ASN A 124 3.90 6.81 -0.07
C ASN A 124 4.61 5.69 -0.85
N ALA A 125 5.62 6.01 -1.66
CA ALA A 125 6.41 5.01 -2.40
C ALA A 125 7.24 4.11 -1.48
N MET A 126 7.66 4.61 -0.32
CA MET A 126 8.39 3.82 0.68
C MET A 126 7.51 2.77 1.38
N GLY A 127 6.19 2.87 1.28
CA GLY A 127 5.25 1.92 1.87
C GLY A 127 5.38 1.80 3.39
N LEU A 128 5.51 2.92 4.08
CA LEU A 128 5.72 2.99 5.53
C LEU A 128 4.46 2.54 6.25
N GLN A 129 4.49 1.32 6.81
CA GLN A 129 3.36 0.70 7.52
C GLN A 129 3.82 0.22 8.90
N LEU A 130 2.99 0.46 9.91
CA LEU A 130 3.17 -0.13 11.25
C LEU A 130 2.64 -1.58 11.28
N PHE A 131 1.62 -1.84 10.50
CA PHE A 131 1.03 -3.16 10.35
C PHE A 131 1.13 -3.60 8.89
N PRO A 132 2.16 -4.37 8.50
CA PRO A 132 2.32 -4.88 7.14
C PRO A 132 1.34 -6.04 6.88
N THR A 133 0.05 -5.72 6.84
CA THR A 133 -1.07 -6.65 6.80
C THR A 133 -0.98 -7.64 5.63
N THR A 134 -0.51 -7.19 4.48
CA THR A 134 -0.32 -8.03 3.29
C THR A 134 0.74 -9.10 3.51
N ILE A 135 1.87 -8.74 4.12
CA ILE A 135 2.99 -9.68 4.39
C ILE A 135 2.57 -10.69 5.44
N ILE A 136 1.91 -10.22 6.52
CA ILE A 136 1.41 -11.10 7.58
C ILE A 136 0.39 -12.10 6.99
N GLY A 137 -0.54 -11.62 6.17
CA GLY A 137 -1.54 -12.47 5.52
C GLY A 137 -0.93 -13.52 4.59
N LEU A 138 0.04 -13.15 3.75
CA LEU A 138 0.76 -14.08 2.88
C LEU A 138 1.53 -15.13 3.68
N ARG A 139 2.22 -14.73 4.75
CA ARG A 139 2.95 -15.67 5.62
C ARG A 139 2.01 -16.63 6.34
N ALA A 140 0.84 -16.15 6.78
CA ALA A 140 -0.19 -16.98 7.39
C ALA A 140 -0.73 -18.02 6.38
N ASN A 141 -0.98 -17.63 5.14
CA ASN A 141 -1.45 -18.51 4.08
C ASN A 141 -0.40 -19.58 3.71
N LEU A 142 0.88 -19.20 3.73
CA LEU A 142 2.01 -20.11 3.52
C LEU A 142 2.34 -20.96 4.77
N GLN A 143 1.44 -21.01 5.75
CA GLN A 143 1.58 -21.81 6.98
C GLN A 143 2.87 -21.53 7.78
N SER A 144 3.33 -20.27 7.77
CA SER A 144 4.44 -19.84 8.63
C SER A 144 4.08 -20.08 10.09
N SER A 145 5.02 -20.65 10.87
CA SER A 145 4.82 -20.89 12.30
C SER A 145 4.56 -19.61 13.11
N ASN A 146 5.14 -18.49 12.68
CA ASN A 146 4.93 -17.17 13.27
C ASN A 146 4.73 -16.10 12.16
N PRO A 147 3.51 -15.90 11.67
CA PRO A 147 3.25 -14.95 10.58
C PRO A 147 3.57 -13.48 10.95
N SER A 148 3.46 -13.13 12.21
CA SER A 148 3.67 -11.78 12.74
C SER A 148 5.13 -11.46 13.13
N ASP A 149 6.04 -12.41 13.01
CA ASP A 149 7.46 -12.22 13.30
C ASP A 149 8.16 -11.57 12.08
N ILE A 150 8.15 -10.23 12.07
CA ILE A 150 8.66 -9.41 10.97
C ILE A 150 9.67 -8.39 11.52
#